data_ad2911e16c01500637f93e24ebb69880
#
_entry.id   ad2911e16c01500637f93e24ebb69880
#
_cell.length_a   1.000
_cell.length_b   1.000
_cell.length_c   1.000
_cell.angle_alpha   90.00
_cell.angle_beta   90.00
_cell.angle_gamma   90.00
#
_symmetry.space_group_name_H-M   'P 1'
#
loop_
_entity.id
_entity.type
_entity.pdbx_description
1 polymer ?
#
loop_
_entity_poly.entity_id
_entity_poly.type
_entity_poly.pdbx_seq_one_letter_code
_entity_poly.pdbx_strand_id
1 'polypeptide(L)'
;MASRRALYEARTALWITLGWVAAALLVHWVVRRVPTHPARELAAVATGSVIGVASAAFELRVVPRWVRSLPVYGLLLARTLFYALLCAVVIHVVTFTLLGLFEHEGLLGYFTSQSYRDFLVSGRFLVALATLTVASFIINLVRQLDRMLGPGTLLSLLLGRYHRPVEEERIFMFLDLNDSTAIAEKLGPLRFNDFKNDFFHDLAQPVLETRGRIYQYVGDEVVVTWTIEQGLRRGNCLRCVFLVSERIHENRERYRAKYGIVPEFKAGIHGGLVVTAEIGDIKKDIVHTGDTVNTASRVEAQCRPLERRVLVSRALLDRCRVPEELEIEDMGERELRGKAEALRLYSVQARVTNGG
;
A
#
# COMPACT_ATOMS: atom_id res chain seq x y z
N MET A 1 -12.77 -13.19 5.39
CA MET A 1 -11.85 -12.45 4.49
C MET A 1 -12.47 -11.22 3.84
N ALA A 2 -13.63 -11.28 3.21
CA ALA A 2 -14.30 -10.12 2.59
C ALA A 2 -14.40 -8.86 3.50
N SER A 3 -14.58 -9.05 4.80
CA SER A 3 -14.78 -7.94 5.76
C SER A 3 -13.55 -7.06 6.02
N ARG A 4 -12.31 -7.59 5.95
CA ARG A 4 -11.09 -6.80 6.22
C ARG A 4 -10.65 -5.96 5.02
N ARG A 5 -10.79 -6.50 3.80
CA ARG A 5 -10.57 -5.75 2.57
C ARG A 5 -11.58 -4.61 2.47
N ALA A 6 -12.85 -4.88 2.76
CA ALA A 6 -13.89 -3.86 2.79
C ALA A 6 -13.59 -2.76 3.83
N LEU A 7 -13.06 -3.10 5.01
CA LEU A 7 -12.64 -2.13 6.03
C LEU A 7 -11.45 -1.26 5.57
N TYR A 8 -10.47 -1.85 4.88
CA TYR A 8 -9.34 -1.10 4.30
C TYR A 8 -9.82 -0.15 3.20
N GLU A 9 -10.65 -0.66 2.29
CA GLU A 9 -11.24 0.13 1.20
C GLU A 9 -12.11 1.26 1.76
N ALA A 10 -12.96 0.98 2.76
CA ALA A 10 -13.79 1.99 3.42
C ALA A 10 -12.97 3.06 4.15
N ARG A 11 -11.89 2.67 4.86
CA ARG A 11 -11.00 3.62 5.52
C ARG A 11 -10.27 4.50 4.51
N THR A 12 -9.80 3.92 3.41
CA THR A 12 -9.14 4.67 2.33
C THR A 12 -10.11 5.64 1.66
N ALA A 13 -11.34 5.20 1.38
CA ALA A 13 -12.40 6.06 0.83
C ALA A 13 -12.74 7.22 1.79
N LEU A 14 -12.84 6.95 3.09
CA LEU A 14 -13.09 7.98 4.10
C LEU A 14 -11.99 9.05 4.10
N TRP A 15 -10.71 8.65 4.13
CA TRP A 15 -9.61 9.62 4.14
C TRP A 15 -9.53 10.45 2.85
N ILE A 16 -9.79 9.84 1.69
CA ILE A 16 -9.87 10.55 0.41
C ILE A 16 -11.00 11.59 0.47
N THR A 17 -12.19 11.19 0.94
CA THR A 17 -13.35 12.08 1.02
C THR A 17 -13.11 13.24 1.99
N LEU A 18 -12.57 12.98 3.18
CA LEU A 18 -12.22 14.03 4.14
C LEU A 18 -11.18 15.01 3.57
N GLY A 19 -10.20 14.51 2.85
CA GLY A 19 -9.20 15.36 2.18
C GLY A 19 -9.84 16.30 1.16
N TRP A 20 -10.78 15.82 0.36
CA TRP A 20 -11.50 16.65 -0.61
C TRP A 20 -12.46 17.66 0.03
N VAL A 21 -13.12 17.28 1.12
CA VAL A 21 -13.95 18.21 1.92
C VAL A 21 -13.08 19.33 2.48
N ALA A 22 -11.94 19.00 3.07
CA ALA A 22 -11.00 19.99 3.59
C ALA A 22 -10.47 20.93 2.48
N ALA A 23 -10.13 20.37 1.32
CA ALA A 23 -9.69 21.15 0.16
C ALA A 23 -10.80 22.10 -0.35
N ALA A 24 -12.05 21.63 -0.44
CA ALA A 24 -13.19 22.45 -0.86
C ALA A 24 -13.47 23.59 0.12
N LEU A 25 -13.41 23.34 1.43
CA LEU A 25 -13.54 24.36 2.47
C LEU A 25 -12.39 25.38 2.43
N LEU A 26 -11.16 24.92 2.21
CA LEU A 26 -10.00 25.80 2.06
C LEU A 26 -10.15 26.72 0.85
N VAL A 27 -10.52 26.19 -0.31
CA VAL A 27 -10.78 26.97 -1.51
C VAL A 27 -11.90 27.98 -1.27
N HIS A 28 -12.98 27.55 -0.60
CA HIS A 28 -14.06 28.44 -0.24
C HIS A 28 -13.59 29.59 0.64
N TRP A 29 -12.76 29.33 1.64
CA TRP A 29 -12.20 30.34 2.54
C TRP A 29 -11.21 31.27 1.84
N VAL A 30 -10.31 30.75 1.01
CA VAL A 30 -9.28 31.54 0.29
C VAL A 30 -9.87 32.43 -0.79
N VAL A 31 -10.84 31.92 -1.56
CA VAL A 31 -11.45 32.66 -2.68
C VAL A 31 -12.43 33.73 -2.23
N ARG A 32 -12.94 33.65 -1.00
CA ARG A 32 -13.95 34.55 -0.47
C ARG A 32 -13.50 35.28 0.79
N ARG A 33 -13.14 36.55 0.64
CA ARG A 33 -12.90 37.51 1.75
C ARG A 33 -14.18 38.06 2.38
N VAL A 34 -15.35 37.41 2.24
CA VAL A 34 -16.68 37.93 2.63
C VAL A 34 -17.32 37.01 3.68
N PRO A 35 -18.12 37.55 4.65
CA PRO A 35 -18.78 36.77 5.70
C PRO A 35 -19.56 35.57 5.15
N THR A 36 -19.42 34.43 5.80
CA THR A 36 -19.95 33.15 5.33
C THR A 36 -21.45 33.02 5.62
N HIS A 37 -22.23 32.66 4.59
CA HIS A 37 -23.61 32.24 4.76
C HIS A 37 -23.65 30.72 4.94
N PRO A 38 -24.38 30.16 5.93
CA PRO A 38 -24.38 28.71 6.22
C PRO A 38 -24.65 27.80 5.00
N ALA A 39 -25.52 28.25 4.06
CA ALA A 39 -25.81 27.51 2.84
C ALA A 39 -24.59 27.32 1.92
N ARG A 40 -23.63 28.25 1.95
CA ARG A 40 -22.43 28.20 1.10
C ARG A 40 -21.36 27.27 1.66
N GLU A 41 -21.27 27.20 3.00
CA GLU A 41 -20.40 26.21 3.66
C GLU A 41 -20.93 24.78 3.44
N LEU A 42 -22.25 24.60 3.54
CA LEU A 42 -22.91 23.34 3.23
C LEU A 42 -22.63 22.91 1.76
N ALA A 43 -22.64 23.86 0.83
CA ALA A 43 -22.30 23.64 -0.56
C ALA A 43 -20.84 23.18 -0.75
N ALA A 44 -19.90 23.81 -0.04
CA ALA A 44 -18.49 23.40 -0.10
C ALA A 44 -18.30 21.99 0.45
N VAL A 45 -18.95 21.63 1.56
CA VAL A 45 -18.95 20.29 2.13
C VAL A 45 -19.57 19.29 1.16
N ALA A 46 -20.72 19.59 0.57
CA ALA A 46 -21.39 18.74 -0.41
C ALA A 46 -20.51 18.50 -1.63
N THR A 47 -19.92 19.58 -2.18
CA THR A 47 -18.98 19.49 -3.32
C THR A 47 -17.79 18.60 -2.99
N GLY A 48 -17.12 18.83 -1.86
CA GLY A 48 -15.99 18.04 -1.42
C GLY A 48 -16.35 16.58 -1.18
N SER A 49 -17.54 16.31 -0.66
CA SER A 49 -18.03 14.93 -0.43
C SER A 49 -18.28 14.19 -1.74
N VAL A 50 -18.93 14.80 -2.72
CA VAL A 50 -19.19 14.19 -4.04
C VAL A 50 -17.88 13.90 -4.77
N ILE A 51 -16.96 14.90 -4.83
CA ILE A 51 -15.64 14.70 -5.43
C ILE A 51 -14.89 13.60 -4.70
N GLY A 52 -14.94 13.58 -3.36
CA GLY A 52 -14.24 12.62 -2.53
C GLY A 52 -14.71 11.17 -2.77
N VAL A 53 -16.01 10.93 -2.79
CA VAL A 53 -16.58 9.59 -3.05
C VAL A 53 -16.27 9.13 -4.47
N ALA A 54 -16.42 9.99 -5.48
CA ALA A 54 -16.10 9.66 -6.87
C ALA A 54 -14.59 9.38 -7.03
N SER A 55 -13.74 10.17 -6.38
CA SER A 55 -12.29 9.98 -6.36
C SER A 55 -11.91 8.66 -5.69
N ALA A 56 -12.54 8.31 -4.57
CA ALA A 56 -12.30 7.05 -3.87
C ALA A 56 -12.71 5.85 -4.74
N ALA A 57 -13.86 5.91 -5.39
CA ALA A 57 -14.31 4.86 -6.30
C ALA A 57 -13.34 4.67 -7.48
N PHE A 58 -12.86 5.76 -8.07
CA PHE A 58 -11.86 5.74 -9.13
C PHE A 58 -10.52 5.13 -8.66
N GLU A 59 -10.00 5.58 -7.52
CA GLU A 59 -8.74 5.07 -6.94
C GLU A 59 -8.80 3.59 -6.59
N LEU A 60 -9.92 3.11 -6.09
CA LEU A 60 -10.05 1.72 -5.64
C LEU A 60 -10.36 0.73 -6.79
N ARG A 61 -11.04 1.18 -7.86
CA ARG A 61 -11.51 0.28 -8.93
C ARG A 61 -10.78 0.42 -10.25
N VAL A 62 -10.40 1.64 -10.64
CA VAL A 62 -9.81 1.94 -11.96
C VAL A 62 -8.30 1.97 -11.90
N VAL A 63 -7.75 2.72 -10.96
CA VAL A 63 -6.30 2.94 -10.83
C VAL A 63 -5.49 1.65 -10.70
N PRO A 64 -5.90 0.60 -9.96
CA PRO A 64 -5.13 -0.64 -9.88
C PRO A 64 -4.91 -1.33 -11.23
N ARG A 65 -5.84 -1.15 -12.18
CA ARG A 65 -5.71 -1.66 -13.56
C ARG A 65 -4.72 -0.82 -14.36
N TRP A 66 -4.76 0.51 -14.20
CA TRP A 66 -3.89 1.44 -14.93
C TRP A 66 -2.43 1.41 -14.47
N VAL A 67 -2.19 1.14 -13.19
CA VAL A 67 -0.83 0.97 -12.63
C VAL A 67 -0.05 -0.14 -13.36
N ARG A 68 -0.75 -1.17 -13.85
CA ARG A 68 -0.12 -2.28 -14.59
C ARG A 68 0.15 -1.97 -16.05
N SER A 69 -0.58 -1.05 -16.65
CA SER A 69 -0.55 -0.81 -18.10
C SER A 69 0.11 0.51 -18.49
N LEU A 70 0.16 1.49 -17.58
CA LEU A 70 0.67 2.82 -17.89
C LEU A 70 2.00 3.10 -17.19
N PRO A 71 2.93 3.77 -17.87
CA PRO A 71 4.12 4.30 -17.22
C PRO A 71 3.75 5.38 -16.19
N VAL A 72 4.66 5.69 -15.27
CA VAL A 72 4.42 6.61 -14.13
C VAL A 72 3.87 7.96 -14.59
N TYR A 73 4.46 8.56 -15.62
CA TYR A 73 4.01 9.85 -16.16
C TYR A 73 2.59 9.78 -16.76
N GLY A 74 2.29 8.69 -17.49
CA GLY A 74 0.96 8.47 -18.06
C GLY A 74 -0.11 8.29 -16.99
N LEU A 75 0.20 7.57 -15.93
CA LEU A 75 -0.68 7.40 -14.78
C LEU A 75 -0.93 8.72 -14.05
N LEU A 76 0.11 9.53 -13.83
CA LEU A 76 0.01 10.85 -13.19
C LEU A 76 -0.85 11.80 -14.04
N LEU A 77 -0.61 11.84 -15.35
CA LEU A 77 -1.38 12.67 -16.28
C LEU A 77 -2.85 12.25 -16.31
N ALA A 78 -3.13 10.97 -16.47
CA ALA A 78 -4.50 10.43 -16.54
C ALA A 78 -5.29 10.74 -15.26
N ARG A 79 -4.66 10.60 -14.09
CA ARG A 79 -5.26 10.97 -12.80
C ARG A 79 -5.53 12.47 -12.70
N THR A 80 -4.57 13.29 -13.06
CA THR A 80 -4.72 14.76 -13.00
C THR A 80 -5.85 15.24 -13.91
N LEU A 81 -5.92 14.72 -15.13
CA LEU A 81 -7.01 15.03 -16.07
C LEU A 81 -8.37 14.56 -15.55
N PHE A 82 -8.43 13.34 -15.00
CA PHE A 82 -9.66 12.82 -14.38
C PHE A 82 -10.14 13.72 -13.25
N TYR A 83 -9.25 14.11 -12.33
CA TYR A 83 -9.61 14.97 -11.22
C TYR A 83 -9.95 16.40 -11.65
N ALA A 84 -9.25 16.96 -12.63
CA ALA A 84 -9.58 18.26 -13.19
C ALA A 84 -11.00 18.25 -13.79
N LEU A 85 -11.31 17.23 -14.59
CA LEU A 85 -12.65 17.06 -15.17
C LEU A 85 -13.72 16.85 -14.08
N LEU A 86 -13.46 15.99 -13.11
CA LEU A 86 -14.37 15.74 -11.99
C LEU A 86 -14.64 17.00 -11.20
N CYS A 87 -13.61 17.78 -10.87
CA CYS A 87 -13.75 19.06 -10.17
C CYS A 87 -14.56 20.05 -11.00
N ALA A 88 -14.27 20.19 -12.30
CA ALA A 88 -15.02 21.07 -13.18
C ALA A 88 -16.52 20.71 -13.21
N VAL A 89 -16.83 19.43 -13.42
CA VAL A 89 -18.24 18.96 -13.47
C VAL A 89 -18.94 19.17 -12.13
N VAL A 90 -18.31 18.79 -11.01
CA VAL A 90 -18.97 18.90 -9.69
C VAL A 90 -19.15 20.34 -9.26
N ILE A 91 -18.14 21.21 -9.45
CA ILE A 91 -18.28 22.64 -9.18
C ILE A 91 -19.42 23.21 -10.00
N HIS A 92 -19.47 22.86 -11.28
CA HIS A 92 -20.49 23.28 -12.19
C HIS A 92 -21.91 22.85 -11.73
N VAL A 93 -22.12 21.56 -11.48
CA VAL A 93 -23.40 20.99 -11.05
C VAL A 93 -23.85 21.59 -9.71
N VAL A 94 -22.94 21.67 -8.72
CA VAL A 94 -23.30 22.20 -7.40
C VAL A 94 -23.61 23.69 -7.46
N THR A 95 -22.78 24.48 -8.16
CA THR A 95 -23.03 25.92 -8.31
C THR A 95 -24.34 26.16 -9.05
N PHE A 96 -24.59 25.41 -10.12
CA PHE A 96 -25.82 25.46 -10.88
C PHE A 96 -27.07 25.14 -10.04
N THR A 97 -27.03 24.02 -9.31
CA THR A 97 -28.17 23.60 -8.47
C THR A 97 -28.47 24.61 -7.37
N LEU A 98 -27.44 25.13 -6.70
CA LEU A 98 -27.61 26.07 -5.60
C LEU A 98 -28.09 27.44 -6.07
N LEU A 99 -27.49 28.00 -7.12
CA LEU A 99 -27.90 29.29 -7.66
C LEU A 99 -29.31 29.20 -8.26
N GLY A 100 -29.61 28.13 -8.99
CA GLY A 100 -30.94 27.89 -9.55
C GLY A 100 -32.05 27.74 -8.48
N LEU A 101 -31.73 27.15 -7.33
CA LEU A 101 -32.66 27.01 -6.21
C LEU A 101 -32.85 28.31 -5.40
N PHE A 102 -31.77 29.12 -5.25
CA PHE A 102 -31.80 30.33 -4.41
C PHE A 102 -32.17 31.60 -5.16
N GLU A 103 -31.96 31.66 -6.46
CA GLU A 103 -32.28 32.86 -7.28
C GLU A 103 -33.67 32.81 -7.93
N HIS A 104 -34.51 31.81 -7.60
CA HIS A 104 -35.92 31.65 -8.02
C HIS A 104 -36.17 31.60 -9.55
N GLU A 105 -35.15 31.49 -10.40
CA GLU A 105 -35.29 31.40 -11.85
C GLU A 105 -35.61 29.97 -12.36
N GLY A 106 -35.59 28.98 -11.46
CA GLY A 106 -35.68 27.56 -11.82
C GLY A 106 -34.43 27.04 -12.52
N LEU A 107 -34.22 25.73 -12.47
CA LEU A 107 -32.99 25.10 -12.98
C LEU A 107 -32.75 25.34 -14.48
N LEU A 108 -33.81 25.33 -15.31
CA LEU A 108 -33.69 25.55 -16.75
C LEU A 108 -33.49 27.03 -17.13
N GLY A 109 -34.12 27.95 -16.39
CA GLY A 109 -33.96 29.40 -16.62
C GLY A 109 -32.55 29.89 -16.30
N TYR A 110 -31.92 29.34 -15.24
CA TYR A 110 -30.56 29.70 -14.91
C TYR A 110 -29.53 29.30 -15.97
N PHE A 111 -29.72 28.15 -16.66
CA PHE A 111 -28.83 27.68 -17.75
C PHE A 111 -28.71 28.67 -18.92
N THR A 112 -29.79 29.37 -19.20
CA THR A 112 -29.84 30.37 -20.29
C THR A 112 -29.53 31.78 -19.82
N SER A 113 -29.37 31.97 -18.49
CA SER A 113 -29.17 33.26 -17.87
C SER A 113 -27.77 33.86 -18.20
N GLN A 114 -27.71 35.20 -18.23
CA GLN A 114 -26.46 35.94 -18.34
C GLN A 114 -25.53 35.59 -17.14
N SER A 115 -26.10 35.49 -15.94
CA SER A 115 -25.37 35.17 -14.70
C SER A 115 -24.61 33.85 -14.78
N TYR A 116 -25.16 32.84 -15.47
CA TYR A 116 -24.49 31.54 -15.68
C TYR A 116 -23.29 31.67 -16.63
N ARG A 117 -23.47 32.42 -17.76
CA ARG A 117 -22.37 32.66 -18.69
C ARG A 117 -21.24 33.45 -18.06
N ASP A 118 -21.59 34.49 -17.29
CA ASP A 118 -20.63 35.28 -16.53
C ASP A 118 -19.88 34.47 -15.47
N PHE A 119 -20.56 33.49 -14.83
CA PHE A 119 -19.90 32.57 -13.92
C PHE A 119 -18.87 31.70 -14.63
N LEU A 120 -19.20 31.07 -15.76
CA LEU A 120 -18.30 30.20 -16.51
C LEU A 120 -17.03 30.95 -17.00
N VAL A 121 -17.17 32.18 -17.41
CA VAL A 121 -16.05 33.01 -17.88
C VAL A 121 -15.42 33.77 -16.71
N SER A 122 -16.01 33.70 -15.52
CA SER A 122 -15.50 34.43 -14.35
C SER A 122 -14.10 33.96 -13.97
N GLY A 123 -13.22 34.93 -13.72
CA GLY A 123 -11.88 34.63 -13.20
C GLY A 123 -11.93 33.77 -11.89
N ARG A 124 -13.02 33.82 -11.13
CA ARG A 124 -13.23 33.04 -9.89
C ARG A 124 -13.36 31.54 -10.17
N PHE A 125 -14.15 31.16 -11.18
CA PHE A 125 -14.27 29.76 -11.60
C PHE A 125 -12.95 29.22 -12.10
N LEU A 126 -12.26 29.97 -12.97
CA LEU A 126 -10.97 29.58 -13.52
C LEU A 126 -9.90 29.45 -12.42
N VAL A 127 -9.85 30.38 -11.46
CA VAL A 127 -8.93 30.32 -10.31
C VAL A 127 -9.24 29.10 -9.43
N ALA A 128 -10.52 28.85 -9.11
CA ALA A 128 -10.90 27.69 -8.31
C ALA A 128 -10.52 26.37 -9.00
N LEU A 129 -10.82 26.23 -10.29
CA LEU A 129 -10.47 25.06 -11.08
C LEU A 129 -8.95 24.87 -11.17
N ALA A 130 -8.20 25.92 -11.45
CA ALA A 130 -6.73 25.87 -11.50
C ALA A 130 -6.14 25.47 -10.14
N THR A 131 -6.62 26.05 -9.04
CA THR A 131 -6.15 25.75 -7.69
C THR A 131 -6.40 24.28 -7.34
N LEU A 132 -7.61 23.75 -7.61
CA LEU A 132 -7.95 22.37 -7.35
C LEU A 132 -7.17 21.39 -8.24
N THR A 133 -6.91 21.77 -9.49
CA THR A 133 -6.12 20.96 -10.41
C THR A 133 -4.66 20.87 -9.95
N VAL A 134 -4.05 22.00 -9.56
CA VAL A 134 -2.68 22.05 -9.03
C VAL A 134 -2.59 21.26 -7.71
N ALA A 135 -3.53 21.47 -6.80
CA ALA A 135 -3.57 20.71 -5.54
C ALA A 135 -3.71 19.20 -5.79
N SER A 136 -4.59 18.80 -6.70
CA SER A 136 -4.75 17.40 -7.12
C SER A 136 -3.46 16.83 -7.71
N PHE A 137 -2.79 17.57 -8.57
CA PHE A 137 -1.50 17.16 -9.14
C PHE A 137 -0.47 16.91 -8.05
N ILE A 138 -0.30 17.85 -7.11
CA ILE A 138 0.65 17.73 -5.99
C ILE A 138 0.32 16.52 -5.12
N ILE A 139 -0.94 16.34 -4.75
CA ILE A 139 -1.38 15.19 -3.94
C ILE A 139 -1.08 13.86 -4.67
N ASN A 140 -1.37 13.79 -5.97
CA ASN A 140 -1.10 12.60 -6.77
C ASN A 140 0.41 12.34 -6.93
N LEU A 141 1.21 13.39 -7.10
CA LEU A 141 2.67 13.29 -7.15
C LEU A 141 3.24 12.74 -5.84
N VAL A 142 2.84 13.32 -4.69
CA VAL A 142 3.28 12.85 -3.36
C VAL A 142 2.89 11.38 -3.14
N ARG A 143 1.66 11.00 -3.48
CA ARG A 143 1.20 9.60 -3.40
C ARG A 143 1.98 8.67 -4.32
N GLN A 144 2.37 9.15 -5.49
CA GLN A 144 3.16 8.36 -6.43
C GLN A 144 4.58 8.16 -5.90
N LEU A 145 5.19 9.21 -5.36
CA LEU A 145 6.51 9.12 -4.71
C LEU A 145 6.48 8.18 -3.50
N ASP A 146 5.46 8.29 -2.64
CA ASP A 146 5.32 7.38 -1.47
C ASP A 146 5.18 5.92 -1.89
N ARG A 147 4.51 5.63 -3.02
CA ARG A 147 4.45 4.27 -3.59
C ARG A 147 5.78 3.79 -4.15
N MET A 148 6.57 4.66 -4.76
CA MET A 148 7.87 4.29 -5.33
C MET A 148 8.92 4.05 -4.24
N LEU A 149 8.87 4.80 -3.15
CA LEU A 149 9.78 4.70 -2.01
C LEU A 149 9.34 3.66 -0.97
N GLY A 150 8.08 3.23 -1.04
CA GLY A 150 7.44 2.40 -0.01
C GLY A 150 6.67 3.23 1.03
N PRO A 151 5.55 2.70 1.56
CA PRO A 151 4.64 3.45 2.43
C PRO A 151 5.32 4.06 3.66
N GLY A 152 5.21 5.38 3.79
CA GLY A 152 5.75 6.17 4.92
C GLY A 152 7.26 6.42 4.87
N THR A 153 7.97 5.95 3.86
CA THR A 153 9.40 6.24 3.66
C THR A 153 9.62 7.70 3.32
N LEU A 154 8.82 8.25 2.40
CA LEU A 154 8.89 9.66 2.03
C LEU A 154 8.72 10.58 3.26
N LEU A 155 7.73 10.32 4.09
CA LEU A 155 7.49 11.12 5.29
C LEU A 155 8.65 11.00 6.29
N SER A 156 9.21 9.80 6.45
CA SER A 156 10.36 9.56 7.34
C SER A 156 11.61 10.32 6.88
N LEU A 157 11.86 10.37 5.57
CA LEU A 157 12.96 11.15 4.98
C LEU A 157 12.73 12.66 5.14
N LEU A 158 11.52 13.15 4.85
CA LEU A 158 11.18 14.58 4.97
C LEU A 158 11.27 15.09 6.42
N LEU A 159 10.88 14.25 7.39
CA LEU A 159 10.98 14.59 8.81
C LEU A 159 12.37 14.32 9.40
N GLY A 160 13.32 13.80 8.62
CA GLY A 160 14.66 13.47 9.07
C GLY A 160 14.70 12.41 10.19
N ARG A 161 13.69 11.52 10.25
CA ARG A 161 13.54 10.56 11.35
C ARG A 161 14.77 9.67 11.56
N TYR A 162 15.43 9.30 10.46
CA TYR A 162 16.59 8.42 10.45
C TYR A 162 17.87 9.11 9.99
N HIS A 163 17.87 10.46 9.99
CA HIS A 163 19.05 11.24 9.68
C HIS A 163 20.22 10.96 10.66
N ARG A 164 19.87 10.63 11.91
CA ARG A 164 20.79 10.03 12.87
C ARG A 164 20.41 8.56 13.05
N PRO A 165 21.40 7.64 13.14
CA PRO A 165 21.12 6.23 13.41
C PRO A 165 20.29 6.05 14.68
N VAL A 166 19.28 5.18 14.59
CA VAL A 166 18.36 4.87 15.70
C VAL A 166 18.34 3.36 15.91
N GLU A 167 18.52 2.94 17.15
CA GLU A 167 18.27 1.55 17.53
C GLU A 167 16.79 1.31 17.71
N GLU A 168 16.26 0.28 17.05
CA GLU A 168 14.86 -0.11 17.16
C GLU A 168 14.70 -1.62 17.02
N GLU A 169 13.69 -2.19 17.65
CA GLU A 169 13.36 -3.60 17.49
C GLU A 169 12.46 -3.80 16.26
N ARG A 170 12.88 -4.73 15.40
CA ARG A 170 12.14 -5.10 14.19
C ARG A 170 12.06 -6.60 14.00
N ILE A 171 11.06 -7.01 13.23
CA ILE A 171 10.92 -8.37 12.71
C ILE A 171 11.20 -8.32 11.22
N PHE A 172 11.98 -9.29 10.74
CA PHE A 172 12.26 -9.51 9.33
C PHE A 172 11.77 -10.89 8.91
N MET A 173 11.16 -10.94 7.73
CA MET A 173 10.83 -12.16 7.02
C MET A 173 11.53 -12.12 5.66
N PHE A 174 12.41 -13.06 5.43
CA PHE A 174 12.97 -13.36 4.14
C PHE A 174 12.08 -14.41 3.49
N LEU A 175 11.56 -14.12 2.31
CA LEU A 175 10.66 -14.97 1.56
C LEU A 175 11.22 -15.16 0.16
N ASP A 176 11.60 -16.38 -0.17
CA ASP A 176 12.32 -16.72 -1.39
C ASP A 176 11.52 -17.71 -2.25
N LEU A 177 11.59 -17.55 -3.57
CA LEU A 177 10.89 -18.39 -4.54
C LEU A 177 11.62 -19.73 -4.71
N ASN A 178 10.89 -20.83 -4.54
CA ASN A 178 11.46 -22.16 -4.73
C ASN A 178 11.80 -22.37 -6.21
N ASP A 179 12.95 -23.05 -6.47
CA ASP A 179 13.40 -23.51 -7.77
C ASP A 179 13.43 -22.42 -8.87
N SER A 180 13.69 -21.19 -8.46
CA SER A 180 13.69 -20.01 -9.32
C SER A 180 14.59 -20.15 -10.54
N THR A 181 15.76 -20.76 -10.38
CA THR A 181 16.70 -21.05 -11.50
C THR A 181 16.07 -21.97 -12.54
N ALA A 182 15.48 -23.08 -12.11
CA ALA A 182 14.84 -24.04 -13.03
C ALA A 182 13.59 -23.42 -13.70
N ILE A 183 12.85 -22.60 -12.96
CA ILE A 183 11.71 -21.84 -13.51
C ILE A 183 12.19 -20.82 -14.56
N ALA A 184 13.30 -20.13 -14.29
CA ALA A 184 13.88 -19.15 -15.21
C ALA A 184 14.38 -19.82 -16.50
N GLU A 185 15.04 -20.98 -16.40
CA GLU A 185 15.45 -21.77 -17.55
C GLU A 185 14.25 -22.23 -18.41
N LYS A 186 13.17 -22.67 -17.77
CA LYS A 186 11.95 -23.14 -18.44
C LYS A 186 11.17 -22.02 -19.13
N LEU A 187 11.03 -20.87 -18.48
CA LEU A 187 10.21 -19.75 -18.96
C LEU A 187 10.98 -18.79 -19.89
N GLY A 188 12.29 -18.75 -19.76
CA GLY A 188 13.15 -17.73 -20.35
C GLY A 188 13.07 -16.39 -19.56
N PRO A 189 14.03 -15.47 -19.77
CA PRO A 189 14.25 -14.33 -18.89
C PRO A 189 13.06 -13.35 -18.81
N LEU A 190 12.39 -13.07 -19.91
CA LEU A 190 11.28 -12.12 -19.93
C LEU A 190 10.04 -12.69 -19.21
N ARG A 191 9.64 -13.92 -19.54
CA ARG A 191 8.48 -14.56 -18.90
C ARG A 191 8.72 -14.87 -17.41
N PHE A 192 9.97 -15.18 -17.04
CA PHE A 192 10.34 -15.34 -15.63
C PHE A 192 10.23 -14.03 -14.87
N ASN A 193 10.62 -12.90 -15.48
CA ASN A 193 10.43 -11.59 -14.86
C ASN A 193 8.94 -11.24 -14.67
N ASP A 194 8.08 -11.55 -15.64
CA ASP A 194 6.64 -11.41 -15.52
C ASP A 194 6.06 -12.32 -14.41
N PHE A 195 6.54 -13.55 -14.29
CA PHE A 195 6.17 -14.50 -13.25
C PHE A 195 6.52 -13.97 -11.85
N LYS A 196 7.74 -13.45 -11.66
CA LYS A 196 8.17 -12.81 -10.41
C LYS A 196 7.30 -11.59 -10.08
N ASN A 197 7.03 -10.74 -11.07
CA ASN A 197 6.19 -9.56 -10.87
C ASN A 197 4.77 -9.93 -10.45
N ASP A 198 4.16 -10.95 -11.03
CA ASP A 198 2.85 -11.45 -10.61
C ASP A 198 2.89 -12.02 -9.20
N PHE A 199 3.96 -12.76 -8.84
CA PHE A 199 4.18 -13.27 -7.50
C PHE A 199 4.33 -12.14 -6.48
N PHE A 200 5.18 -11.15 -6.72
CA PHE A 200 5.38 -9.99 -5.84
C PHE A 200 4.11 -9.15 -5.70
N HIS A 201 3.31 -9.07 -6.76
CA HIS A 201 2.02 -8.41 -6.69
C HIS A 201 1.05 -9.13 -5.73
N ASP A 202 1.03 -10.46 -5.76
CA ASP A 202 0.17 -11.26 -4.88
C ASP A 202 0.60 -11.19 -3.41
N LEU A 203 1.88 -10.92 -3.13
CA LEU A 203 2.39 -10.69 -1.78
C LEU A 203 1.96 -9.33 -1.19
N ALA A 204 1.77 -8.33 -2.03
CA ALA A 204 1.59 -6.95 -1.56
C ALA A 204 0.40 -6.78 -0.62
N GLN A 205 -0.72 -7.42 -0.93
CA GLN A 205 -1.93 -7.32 -0.10
C GLN A 205 -1.78 -8.02 1.27
N PRO A 206 -1.33 -9.29 1.37
CA PRO A 206 -0.99 -9.95 2.63
C PRO A 206 -0.06 -9.14 3.52
N VAL A 207 0.98 -8.56 2.96
CA VAL A 207 1.94 -7.70 3.69
C VAL A 207 1.23 -6.49 4.29
N LEU A 208 0.42 -5.78 3.50
CA LEU A 208 -0.36 -4.61 3.97
C LEU A 208 -1.40 -4.99 5.03
N GLU A 209 -2.12 -6.11 4.87
CA GLU A 209 -3.13 -6.59 5.81
C GLU A 209 -2.53 -6.93 7.17
N THR A 210 -1.30 -7.40 7.19
CA THR A 210 -0.53 -7.71 8.40
C THR A 210 0.29 -6.53 8.91
N ARG A 211 0.12 -5.33 8.33
CA ARG A 211 0.87 -4.11 8.67
C ARG A 211 2.38 -4.24 8.45
N GLY A 212 2.80 -5.16 7.60
CA GLY A 212 4.17 -5.29 7.13
C GLY A 212 4.51 -4.20 6.12
N ARG A 213 5.81 -4.06 5.89
CA ARG A 213 6.36 -3.24 4.81
C ARG A 213 7.32 -4.08 4.00
N ILE A 214 7.23 -4.01 2.69
CA ILE A 214 8.27 -4.56 1.84
C ILE A 214 9.49 -3.66 2.01
N TYR A 215 10.57 -4.23 2.49
CA TYR A 215 11.82 -3.53 2.71
C TYR A 215 12.62 -3.46 1.41
N GLN A 216 12.82 -4.61 0.76
CA GLN A 216 13.50 -4.67 -0.54
C GLN A 216 13.15 -5.95 -1.29
N TYR A 217 13.41 -5.93 -2.59
CA TYR A 217 13.42 -7.10 -3.48
C TYR A 217 14.86 -7.41 -3.84
N VAL A 218 15.31 -8.64 -3.66
CA VAL A 218 16.67 -9.11 -3.95
C VAL A 218 16.58 -10.31 -4.87
N GLY A 219 16.72 -10.10 -6.17
CA GLY A 219 16.56 -11.18 -7.15
C GLY A 219 15.12 -11.71 -7.22
N ASP A 220 14.90 -12.85 -6.64
CA ASP A 220 13.61 -13.56 -6.49
C ASP A 220 13.12 -13.61 -5.03
N GLU A 221 13.89 -13.03 -4.13
CA GLU A 221 13.57 -12.91 -2.71
C GLU A 221 12.87 -11.57 -2.40
N VAL A 222 11.95 -11.61 -1.44
CA VAL A 222 11.29 -10.43 -0.85
C VAL A 222 11.62 -10.36 0.62
N VAL A 223 12.16 -9.24 1.06
CA VAL A 223 12.36 -8.96 2.48
C VAL A 223 11.22 -8.10 3.00
N VAL A 224 10.47 -8.62 3.95
CA VAL A 224 9.36 -7.93 4.63
C VAL A 224 9.77 -7.59 6.06
N THR A 225 9.43 -6.40 6.52
CA THR A 225 9.72 -5.96 7.88
C THR A 225 8.50 -5.41 8.61
N TRP A 226 8.48 -5.55 9.92
CA TRP A 226 7.53 -4.95 10.86
C TRP A 226 8.27 -4.26 11.99
N THR A 227 7.68 -3.22 12.57
CA THR A 227 8.04 -2.85 13.95
C THR A 227 7.64 -4.02 14.86
N ILE A 228 8.36 -4.20 15.97
CA ILE A 228 8.10 -5.34 16.88
C ILE A 228 6.62 -5.37 17.32
N GLU A 229 6.06 -4.22 17.67
CA GLU A 229 4.65 -4.11 18.06
C GLU A 229 3.68 -4.57 16.98
N GLN A 230 3.89 -4.12 15.73
CA GLN A 230 3.00 -4.46 14.62
C GLN A 230 3.09 -5.92 14.21
N GLY A 231 4.30 -6.49 14.23
CA GLY A 231 4.52 -7.89 13.85
C GLY A 231 4.01 -8.88 14.89
N LEU A 232 4.18 -8.58 16.18
CA LEU A 232 3.68 -9.42 17.28
C LEU A 232 2.16 -9.33 17.43
N ARG A 233 1.57 -8.21 17.07
CA ARG A 233 0.11 -7.99 17.20
C ARG A 233 -0.67 -9.06 16.46
N ARG A 234 -1.39 -9.94 17.21
CA ARG A 234 -2.17 -11.07 16.67
C ARG A 234 -1.34 -12.04 15.81
N GLY A 235 -0.04 -12.12 16.04
CA GLY A 235 0.86 -12.96 15.25
C GLY A 235 0.96 -12.52 13.78
N ASN A 236 0.91 -11.23 13.49
CA ASN A 236 0.89 -10.70 12.13
C ASN A 236 2.06 -11.20 11.28
N CYS A 237 3.28 -11.27 11.83
CA CYS A 237 4.45 -11.76 11.11
C CYS A 237 4.30 -13.22 10.66
N LEU A 238 3.69 -14.08 11.50
CA LEU A 238 3.40 -15.48 11.15
C LEU A 238 2.22 -15.55 10.17
N ARG A 239 1.13 -14.83 10.45
CA ARG A 239 -0.07 -14.82 9.60
C ARG A 239 0.20 -14.36 8.17
N CYS A 240 1.17 -13.47 7.98
CA CYS A 240 1.52 -12.96 6.64
C CYS A 240 1.83 -14.08 5.67
N VAL A 241 2.66 -15.04 6.08
CA VAL A 241 3.07 -16.19 5.23
C VAL A 241 1.87 -17.01 4.77
N PHE A 242 0.91 -17.25 5.66
CA PHE A 242 -0.28 -18.05 5.34
C PHE A 242 -1.24 -17.30 4.43
N LEU A 243 -1.42 -16.01 4.64
CA LEU A 243 -2.19 -15.16 3.73
C LEU A 243 -1.56 -15.10 2.32
N VAL A 244 -0.22 -15.10 2.23
CA VAL A 244 0.47 -15.22 0.94
C VAL A 244 0.15 -16.57 0.28
N SER A 245 0.20 -17.66 1.05
CA SER A 245 -0.12 -18.99 0.56
C SER A 245 -1.56 -19.10 0.04
N GLU A 246 -2.51 -18.58 0.79
CA GLU A 246 -3.93 -18.52 0.40
C GLU A 246 -4.08 -17.70 -0.89
N ARG A 247 -3.41 -16.55 -0.99
CA ARG A 247 -3.48 -15.70 -2.19
C ARG A 247 -2.93 -16.37 -3.44
N ILE A 248 -1.82 -17.10 -3.31
CA ILE A 248 -1.26 -17.89 -4.41
C ILE A 248 -2.23 -19.03 -4.78
N HIS A 249 -2.81 -19.70 -3.79
CA HIS A 249 -3.80 -20.74 -4.02
C HIS A 249 -5.05 -20.22 -4.75
N GLU A 250 -5.60 -19.09 -4.36
CA GLU A 250 -6.72 -18.42 -5.05
C GLU A 250 -6.38 -18.12 -6.51
N ASN A 251 -5.14 -17.75 -6.80
CA ASN A 251 -4.66 -17.38 -8.15
C ASN A 251 -4.04 -18.55 -8.92
N ARG A 252 -4.09 -19.79 -8.42
CA ARG A 252 -3.40 -20.94 -9.02
C ARG A 252 -3.76 -21.19 -10.48
N GLU A 253 -5.03 -21.03 -10.84
CA GLU A 253 -5.48 -21.26 -12.23
C GLU A 253 -4.94 -20.19 -13.17
N ARG A 254 -4.83 -18.93 -12.71
CA ARG A 254 -4.17 -17.86 -13.46
C ARG A 254 -2.68 -18.19 -13.71
N TYR A 255 -1.97 -18.68 -12.69
CA TYR A 255 -0.56 -19.08 -12.84
C TYR A 255 -0.40 -20.26 -13.77
N ARG A 256 -1.25 -21.28 -13.67
CA ARG A 256 -1.22 -22.44 -14.58
C ARG A 256 -1.51 -22.03 -16.01
N ALA A 257 -2.52 -21.22 -16.25
CA ALA A 257 -2.89 -20.77 -17.59
C ALA A 257 -1.80 -19.90 -18.23
N LYS A 258 -1.16 -19.01 -17.45
CA LYS A 258 -0.19 -18.05 -17.98
C LYS A 258 1.22 -18.62 -18.09
N TYR A 259 1.63 -19.45 -17.13
CA TYR A 259 3.02 -19.89 -17.00
C TYR A 259 3.20 -21.42 -17.01
N GLY A 260 2.13 -22.20 -16.81
CA GLY A 260 2.20 -23.65 -16.61
C GLY A 260 2.81 -24.05 -15.25
N ILE A 261 3.04 -23.09 -14.34
CA ILE A 261 3.71 -23.30 -13.05
C ILE A 261 2.97 -22.44 -12.01
N VAL A 262 2.77 -22.99 -10.82
CA VAL A 262 2.28 -22.25 -9.65
C VAL A 262 3.49 -21.93 -8.77
N PRO A 263 3.67 -20.68 -8.30
CA PRO A 263 4.80 -20.34 -7.44
C PRO A 263 4.72 -21.04 -6.09
N GLU A 264 5.84 -21.59 -5.67
CA GLU A 264 6.09 -22.06 -4.32
C GLU A 264 7.20 -21.23 -3.70
N PHE A 265 7.18 -21.07 -2.39
CA PHE A 265 8.14 -20.24 -1.68
C PHE A 265 8.46 -20.82 -0.31
N LYS A 266 9.57 -20.40 0.25
CA LYS A 266 10.01 -20.64 1.61
C LYS A 266 10.20 -19.33 2.35
N ALA A 267 10.12 -19.33 3.68
CA ALA A 267 10.25 -18.13 4.47
C ALA A 267 10.96 -18.38 5.81
N GLY A 268 11.90 -17.49 6.14
CA GLY A 268 12.56 -17.43 7.43
C GLY A 268 12.20 -16.16 8.18
N ILE A 269 11.85 -16.27 9.46
CA ILE A 269 11.37 -15.16 10.26
C ILE A 269 12.18 -15.04 11.54
N HIS A 270 12.73 -13.84 11.78
CA HIS A 270 13.46 -13.52 13.01
C HIS A 270 13.19 -12.07 13.44
N GLY A 271 13.29 -11.81 14.74
CA GLY A 271 13.11 -10.47 15.30
C GLY A 271 14.17 -10.15 16.33
N GLY A 272 14.55 -8.89 16.40
CA GLY A 272 15.54 -8.39 17.33
C GLY A 272 15.90 -6.93 17.08
N LEU A 273 16.97 -6.48 17.73
CA LEU A 273 17.48 -5.12 17.64
C LEU A 273 18.20 -4.89 16.31
N VAL A 274 17.94 -3.74 15.71
CA VAL A 274 18.64 -3.24 14.52
C VAL A 274 18.95 -1.76 14.66
N VAL A 275 19.95 -1.31 13.93
CA VAL A 275 20.20 0.11 13.72
C VAL A 275 19.58 0.51 12.40
N THR A 276 18.65 1.46 12.45
CA THR A 276 18.02 2.05 11.27
C THR A 276 18.61 3.42 11.03
N ALA A 277 19.10 3.65 9.82
CA ALA A 277 19.72 4.91 9.43
C ALA A 277 19.40 5.26 7.97
N GLU A 278 19.41 6.57 7.68
CA GLU A 278 19.48 7.08 6.31
C GLU A 278 20.93 6.95 5.82
N ILE A 279 21.14 6.26 4.71
CA ILE A 279 22.45 6.01 4.12
C ILE A 279 22.46 6.48 2.66
N GLY A 280 23.64 6.93 2.23
CA GLY A 280 23.93 7.33 0.86
C GLY A 280 23.81 8.82 0.63
N ASP A 281 24.58 9.31 -0.33
CA ASP A 281 24.64 10.70 -0.75
C ASP A 281 23.96 10.91 -2.10
N ILE A 282 24.36 10.11 -3.10
CA ILE A 282 23.78 10.18 -4.45
C ILE A 282 22.36 9.56 -4.48
N LYS A 283 22.16 8.46 -3.77
CA LYS A 283 20.87 7.82 -3.55
C LYS A 283 20.70 7.61 -2.06
N LYS A 284 19.71 8.29 -1.48
CA LYS A 284 19.36 8.10 -0.07
C LYS A 284 18.40 6.92 0.09
N ASP A 285 18.71 6.05 1.04
CA ASP A 285 17.87 4.91 1.39
C ASP A 285 17.81 4.73 2.91
N ILE A 286 16.71 4.20 3.43
CA ILE A 286 16.60 3.84 4.86
C ILE A 286 16.99 2.38 4.99
N VAL A 287 18.13 2.14 5.63
CA VAL A 287 18.74 0.83 5.76
C VAL A 287 18.67 0.33 7.21
N HIS A 288 18.35 -0.94 7.36
CA HIS A 288 18.39 -1.64 8.63
C HIS A 288 19.65 -2.49 8.68
N THR A 289 20.53 -2.24 9.66
CA THR A 289 21.77 -2.96 9.86
C THR A 289 21.77 -3.66 11.21
N GLY A 290 22.46 -4.78 11.30
CA GLY A 290 22.60 -5.55 12.53
C GLY A 290 22.49 -7.06 12.30
N ASP A 291 22.81 -7.81 13.33
CA ASP A 291 22.82 -9.26 13.31
C ASP A 291 21.40 -9.85 13.05
N THR A 292 20.37 -9.15 13.48
CA THR A 292 18.95 -9.56 13.30
C THR A 292 18.58 -9.79 11.83
N VAL A 293 18.99 -8.89 10.93
CA VAL A 293 18.70 -9.02 9.49
C VAL A 293 19.40 -10.25 8.90
N ASN A 294 20.70 -10.40 9.22
CA ASN A 294 21.49 -11.54 8.77
C ASN A 294 20.97 -12.86 9.33
N THR A 295 20.51 -12.85 10.58
CA THR A 295 19.93 -14.03 11.22
C THR A 295 18.63 -14.45 10.53
N ALA A 296 17.74 -13.50 10.18
CA ALA A 296 16.51 -13.81 9.46
C ALA A 296 16.77 -14.49 8.11
N SER A 297 17.75 -13.99 7.33
CA SER A 297 18.19 -14.60 6.08
C SER A 297 18.74 -16.03 6.29
N ARG A 298 19.55 -16.23 7.34
CA ARG A 298 20.10 -17.55 7.67
C ARG A 298 19.02 -18.55 8.15
N VAL A 299 17.99 -18.06 8.83
CA VAL A 299 16.83 -18.88 9.20
C VAL A 299 16.09 -19.34 7.94
N GLU A 300 15.91 -18.46 6.96
CA GLU A 300 15.34 -18.82 5.66
C GLU A 300 16.17 -19.90 4.96
N ALA A 301 17.49 -19.75 4.91
CA ALA A 301 18.38 -20.71 4.29
C ALA A 301 18.30 -22.12 4.92
N GLN A 302 17.84 -22.26 6.17
CA GLN A 302 17.60 -23.57 6.82
C GLN A 302 16.31 -24.25 6.34
N CYS A 303 15.43 -23.55 5.64
CA CYS A 303 14.18 -24.14 5.15
C CYS A 303 14.45 -25.34 4.22
N ARG A 304 15.43 -25.23 3.32
CA ARG A 304 15.77 -26.29 2.36
C ARG A 304 16.40 -27.52 3.04
N PRO A 305 17.46 -27.40 3.89
CA PRO A 305 18.03 -28.53 4.60
C PRO A 305 17.05 -29.25 5.53
N LEU A 306 16.10 -28.54 6.09
CA LEU A 306 15.09 -29.07 7.02
C LEU A 306 13.82 -29.54 6.31
N GLU A 307 13.72 -29.35 5.00
CA GLU A 307 12.52 -29.65 4.20
C GLU A 307 11.26 -28.99 4.80
N ARG A 308 11.41 -27.75 5.24
CA ARG A 308 10.31 -26.96 5.83
C ARG A 308 10.10 -25.68 5.05
N ARG A 309 8.85 -25.33 4.91
CA ARG A 309 8.46 -24.13 4.16
C ARG A 309 8.64 -22.85 4.96
N VAL A 310 8.38 -22.89 6.25
CA VAL A 310 8.43 -21.72 7.12
C VAL A 310 9.17 -22.03 8.38
N LEU A 311 10.20 -21.27 8.68
CA LEU A 311 10.98 -21.35 9.90
C LEU A 311 10.92 -20.05 10.68
N VAL A 312 10.86 -20.15 11.98
CA VAL A 312 10.90 -19.04 12.93
C VAL A 312 11.90 -19.30 14.04
N SER A 313 12.63 -18.29 14.47
CA SER A 313 13.53 -18.41 15.61
C SER A 313 12.77 -18.45 16.92
N ARG A 314 13.30 -19.19 17.92
CA ARG A 314 12.77 -19.25 19.29
C ARG A 314 12.58 -17.85 19.88
N ALA A 315 13.59 -16.99 19.77
CA ALA A 315 13.59 -15.64 20.33
C ALA A 315 12.39 -14.80 19.87
N LEU A 316 11.92 -15.00 18.64
CA LEU A 316 10.71 -14.35 18.13
C LEU A 316 9.45 -15.09 18.56
N LEU A 317 9.46 -16.42 18.49
CA LEU A 317 8.29 -17.24 18.79
C LEU A 317 7.83 -17.10 20.24
N ASP A 318 8.76 -17.06 21.19
CA ASP A 318 8.49 -16.88 22.64
C ASP A 318 7.77 -15.54 22.94
N ARG A 319 7.91 -14.54 22.05
CA ARG A 319 7.25 -13.23 22.15
C ARG A 319 5.94 -13.15 21.37
N CYS A 320 5.69 -14.13 20.48
CA CYS A 320 4.58 -14.09 19.56
C CYS A 320 3.39 -14.91 20.06
N ARG A 321 2.21 -14.29 20.11
CA ARG A 321 0.99 -15.07 20.28
C ARG A 321 0.74 -15.85 18.98
N VAL A 322 0.97 -17.16 19.03
CA VAL A 322 0.73 -18.04 17.89
C VAL A 322 -0.78 -18.11 17.63
N PRO A 323 -1.23 -17.81 16.40
CA PRO A 323 -2.62 -18.02 16.00
C PRO A 323 -3.05 -19.48 16.15
N GLU A 324 -4.30 -19.70 16.56
CA GLU A 324 -4.84 -21.06 16.80
C GLU A 324 -4.87 -21.94 15.54
N GLU A 325 -4.90 -21.31 14.38
CA GLU A 325 -4.89 -21.94 13.07
C GLU A 325 -3.52 -22.50 12.68
N LEU A 326 -2.48 -22.22 13.48
CA LEU A 326 -1.11 -22.62 13.20
C LEU A 326 -0.64 -23.71 14.16
N GLU A 327 0.17 -24.59 13.64
CA GLU A 327 0.88 -25.64 14.37
C GLU A 327 2.38 -25.36 14.36
N ILE A 328 3.02 -25.60 15.49
CA ILE A 328 4.44 -25.34 15.70
C ILE A 328 5.15 -26.67 15.98
N GLU A 329 6.21 -26.94 15.23
CA GLU A 329 7.07 -28.11 15.40
C GLU A 329 8.49 -27.65 15.76
N ASP A 330 9.06 -28.21 16.81
CA ASP A 330 10.43 -27.90 17.24
C ASP A 330 11.45 -28.63 16.32
N MET A 331 12.28 -27.81 15.66
CA MET A 331 13.31 -28.31 14.74
C MET A 331 14.68 -28.46 15.42
N GLY A 332 14.77 -28.20 16.74
CA GLY A 332 16.00 -28.26 17.52
C GLY A 332 16.94 -27.09 17.28
N GLU A 333 18.15 -27.22 17.85
CA GLU A 333 19.21 -26.22 17.68
C GLU A 333 19.96 -26.41 16.38
N ARG A 334 20.28 -25.30 15.73
CA ARG A 334 20.98 -25.27 14.44
C ARG A 334 22.12 -24.27 14.49
N GLU A 335 23.28 -24.72 14.10
CA GLU A 335 24.41 -23.83 13.84
C GLU A 335 24.15 -23.03 12.56
N LEU A 336 24.16 -21.72 12.66
CA LEU A 336 24.01 -20.82 11.52
C LEU A 336 25.38 -20.28 11.12
N ARG A 337 25.69 -20.28 9.84
CA ARG A 337 26.99 -19.81 9.32
C ARG A 337 27.36 -18.43 9.87
N GLY A 338 28.49 -18.35 10.59
CA GLY A 338 28.98 -17.09 11.17
C GLY A 338 28.21 -16.61 12.41
N LYS A 339 27.52 -17.51 13.10
CA LYS A 339 27.01 -17.33 14.46
C LYS A 339 27.88 -18.14 15.43
N ALA A 340 28.19 -17.55 16.59
CA ALA A 340 28.92 -18.23 17.65
C ALA A 340 28.04 -19.22 18.42
N GLU A 341 26.73 -18.95 18.48
CA GLU A 341 25.75 -19.75 19.22
C GLU A 341 24.75 -20.40 18.26
N ALA A 342 24.38 -21.64 18.56
CA ALA A 342 23.31 -22.33 17.87
C ALA A 342 21.95 -21.66 18.14
N LEU A 343 21.11 -21.61 17.15
CA LEU A 343 19.79 -21.02 17.25
C LEU A 343 18.72 -22.11 17.19
N ARG A 344 17.81 -22.12 18.17
CA ARG A 344 16.67 -23.02 18.14
C ARG A 344 15.62 -22.52 17.18
N LEU A 345 15.22 -23.38 16.26
CA LEU A 345 14.27 -23.08 15.19
C LEU A 345 12.98 -23.88 15.37
N TYR A 346 11.90 -23.31 14.87
CA TYR A 346 10.58 -23.92 14.84
C TYR A 346 10.01 -23.83 13.43
N SER A 347 9.41 -24.93 12.98
CA SER A 347 8.59 -24.94 11.78
C SER A 347 7.18 -24.46 12.12
N VAL A 348 6.61 -23.66 11.23
CA VAL A 348 5.24 -23.16 11.37
C VAL A 348 4.42 -23.65 10.17
N GLN A 349 3.32 -24.33 10.45
CA GLN A 349 2.43 -24.91 9.45
C GLN A 349 0.97 -24.54 9.73
N ALA A 350 0.14 -24.54 8.69
CA ALA A 350 -1.31 -24.43 8.90
C ALA A 350 -1.80 -25.74 9.56
N ARG A 351 -2.58 -25.60 10.62
CA ARG A 351 -3.24 -26.75 11.24
C ARG A 351 -4.21 -27.37 10.23
N VAL A 352 -4.00 -28.63 9.90
CA VAL A 352 -4.94 -29.38 9.07
C VAL A 352 -6.21 -29.59 9.91
N THR A 353 -7.23 -28.76 9.69
CA THR A 353 -8.57 -29.10 10.19
C THR A 353 -9.08 -30.26 9.35
N ASN A 354 -9.03 -31.46 9.89
CA ASN A 354 -9.77 -32.59 9.34
C ASN A 354 -11.25 -32.16 9.35
N GLY A 355 -11.70 -31.66 8.19
CA GLY A 355 -13.12 -31.41 7.95
C GLY A 355 -13.82 -32.74 7.98
N GLY A 356 -14.68 -32.94 9.00
CA GLY A 356 -15.65 -34.00 9.02
C GLY A 356 -16.70 -33.86 7.92
#